data_dd5160d197e6b3da83ba8294233693a9
#
_entry.id   dd5160d197e6b3da83ba8294233693a9
#
_cell.length_a   1.000
_cell.length_b   1.000
_cell.length_c   1.000
_cell.angle_alpha   90.00
_cell.angle_beta   90.00
_cell.angle_gamma   90.00
#
_symmetry.space_group_name_H-M   'P 1'
#
loop_
_entity.id
_entity.type
_entity.pdbx_description
1 polymer ?
#
loop_
_entity_poly.entity_id
_entity_poly.type
_entity_poly.pdbx_seq_one_letter_code
_entity_poly.pdbx_strand_id
1 'polypeptide(L)'
;MPNRLSQETSPYLRQHAGNPVDWYPWGEEAFRRAREEDKPVHVSVGYAACHWCHVMAHESFENPDIARLMNEHFINIKVDRQERPDLDDIYQKVVQMMGQGGGWPLTVFVTPQGEPFFGEIGRASCRERV
;
A
#
# COMPACT_ATOMS: atom_id res chain seq x y z
N MET A 1 19.45 3.29 -2.50
CA MET A 1 19.23 1.90 -2.94
C MET A 1 17.76 1.71 -3.29
N PRO A 2 17.45 1.21 -4.48
CA PRO A 2 16.07 0.89 -4.80
C PRO A 2 15.58 -0.26 -3.93
N ASN A 3 14.28 -0.22 -3.62
CA ASN A 3 13.67 -1.31 -2.88
C ASN A 3 13.39 -2.50 -3.82
N ARG A 4 12.80 -3.57 -3.28
CA ARG A 4 12.61 -4.80 -4.05
C ARG A 4 11.60 -4.69 -5.19
N LEU A 5 10.87 -3.58 -5.29
CA LEU A 5 9.98 -3.36 -6.44
C LEU A 5 10.74 -3.16 -7.74
N SER A 6 12.05 -2.87 -7.67
CA SER A 6 12.89 -2.74 -8.86
C SER A 6 12.96 -4.06 -9.65
N GLN A 7 12.69 -5.18 -9.00
CA GLN A 7 12.72 -6.51 -9.62
C GLN A 7 11.37 -6.93 -10.21
N GLU A 8 10.34 -6.11 -10.04
CA GLU A 8 8.99 -6.44 -10.52
C GLU A 8 8.83 -6.11 -11.99
N THR A 9 7.88 -6.80 -12.65
CA THR A 9 7.61 -6.55 -14.07
C THR A 9 6.58 -5.44 -14.27
N SER A 10 5.75 -5.16 -13.26
CA SER A 10 4.73 -4.12 -13.35
C SER A 10 5.39 -2.74 -13.45
N PRO A 11 5.11 -1.95 -14.51
CA PRO A 11 5.64 -0.59 -14.58
C PRO A 11 5.20 0.29 -13.40
N TYR A 12 3.96 0.10 -12.95
CA TYR A 12 3.46 0.85 -11.80
C TYR A 12 4.28 0.57 -10.55
N LEU A 13 4.56 -0.71 -10.26
CA LEU A 13 5.36 -1.05 -9.10
C LEU A 13 6.78 -0.50 -9.22
N ARG A 14 7.36 -0.59 -10.43
CA ARG A 14 8.72 -0.07 -10.63
C ARG A 14 8.80 1.44 -10.45
N GLN A 15 7.70 2.17 -10.66
CA GLN A 15 7.67 3.61 -10.38
C GLN A 15 7.94 3.91 -8.91
N HIS A 16 7.66 2.97 -8.02
CA HIS A 16 7.86 3.14 -6.59
C HIS A 16 9.15 2.51 -6.08
N ALA A 17 9.98 1.97 -6.98
CA ALA A 17 11.24 1.32 -6.59
C ALA A 17 12.23 2.30 -5.93
N GLY A 18 12.17 3.56 -6.32
CA GLY A 18 13.05 4.59 -5.77
C GLY A 18 12.49 5.32 -4.55
N ASN A 19 11.29 4.96 -4.07
CA ASN A 19 10.72 5.58 -2.88
C ASN A 19 11.55 5.26 -1.65
N PRO A 20 11.63 6.18 -0.66
CA PRO A 20 12.26 5.85 0.62
C PRO A 20 11.48 4.84 1.44
N VAL A 21 10.21 4.56 1.10
CA VAL A 21 9.46 3.46 1.73
C VAL A 21 10.07 2.12 1.28
N ASP A 22 10.29 1.23 2.23
CA ASP A 22 10.82 -0.11 1.93
C ASP A 22 9.69 -1.02 1.47
N TRP A 23 9.26 -0.82 0.23
CA TRP A 23 8.14 -1.54 -0.34
C TRP A 23 8.43 -3.01 -0.62
N TYR A 24 7.44 -3.86 -0.37
CA TYR A 24 7.44 -5.27 -0.76
C TYR A 24 6.36 -5.49 -1.82
N PRO A 25 6.58 -6.39 -2.78
CA PRO A 25 5.46 -6.89 -3.56
C PRO A 25 4.63 -7.82 -2.69
N TRP A 26 3.39 -8.08 -3.10
CA TRP A 26 2.54 -9.02 -2.39
C TRP A 26 3.20 -10.41 -2.43
N GLY A 27 3.34 -11.04 -1.28
CA GLY A 27 3.90 -12.37 -1.23
C GLY A 27 4.23 -12.80 0.20
N GLU A 28 4.69 -14.03 0.31
CA GLU A 28 4.99 -14.65 1.60
C GLU A 28 6.15 -13.94 2.32
N GLU A 29 7.10 -13.40 1.58
CA GLU A 29 8.24 -12.71 2.21
C GLU A 29 7.77 -11.57 3.11
N ALA A 30 6.83 -10.75 2.61
CA ALA A 30 6.33 -9.62 3.38
C ALA A 30 5.63 -10.08 4.66
N PHE A 31 4.79 -11.10 4.54
CA PHE A 31 4.05 -11.60 5.71
C PHE A 31 4.95 -12.30 6.70
N ARG A 32 5.98 -13.01 6.21
CA ARG A 32 6.98 -13.61 7.09
C ARG A 32 7.70 -12.54 7.90
N ARG A 33 8.12 -11.45 7.25
CA ARG A 33 8.78 -10.35 7.95
C ARG A 33 7.85 -9.70 8.96
N ALA A 34 6.56 -9.56 8.62
CA ALA A 34 5.59 -9.00 9.54
C ALA A 34 5.46 -9.86 10.80
N ARG A 35 5.45 -11.18 10.64
CA ARG A 35 5.38 -12.09 11.78
C ARG A 35 6.67 -12.04 12.61
N GLU A 36 7.82 -12.00 11.94
CA GLU A 36 9.11 -11.98 12.63
C GLU A 36 9.32 -10.69 13.42
N GLU A 37 8.87 -9.58 12.88
CA GLU A 37 9.07 -8.27 13.52
C GLU A 37 7.86 -7.81 14.33
N ASP A 38 6.79 -8.61 14.33
CA ASP A 38 5.55 -8.30 15.04
C ASP A 38 5.00 -6.92 14.63
N LYS A 39 4.89 -6.72 13.31
CA LYS A 39 4.38 -5.46 12.74
C LYS A 39 3.14 -5.71 11.92
N PRO A 40 2.16 -4.79 11.95
CA PRO A 40 1.04 -4.89 11.01
C PRO A 40 1.51 -4.61 9.58
N VAL A 41 0.72 -5.07 8.63
CA VAL A 41 1.02 -4.90 7.20
C VAL A 41 0.17 -3.78 6.65
N HIS A 42 0.82 -2.84 5.98
CA HIS A 42 0.17 -1.76 5.24
C HIS A 42 0.12 -2.17 3.78
N VAL A 43 -1.08 -2.31 3.23
CA VAL A 43 -1.26 -2.68 1.82
C VAL A 43 -1.81 -1.47 1.06
N SER A 44 -1.06 -1.02 0.06
CA SER A 44 -1.44 0.10 -0.78
C SER A 44 -1.73 -0.41 -2.18
N VAL A 45 -2.96 -0.22 -2.65
CA VAL A 45 -3.38 -0.68 -3.97
C VAL A 45 -3.66 0.51 -4.88
N GLY A 46 -3.12 0.46 -6.09
CA GLY A 46 -3.33 1.52 -7.06
C GLY A 46 -3.05 1.01 -8.47
N TYR A 47 -2.88 1.93 -9.41
CA TYR A 47 -2.54 1.57 -10.79
C TYR A 47 -1.94 2.79 -11.50
N ALA A 48 -1.32 2.53 -12.68
CA ALA A 48 -0.51 3.56 -13.34
C ALA A 48 -1.29 4.81 -13.74
N ALA A 49 -2.55 4.66 -14.16
CA ALA A 49 -3.37 5.79 -14.61
C ALA A 49 -4.15 6.48 -13.47
N CYS A 50 -3.95 6.06 -12.23
CA CYS A 50 -4.69 6.58 -11.08
C CYS A 50 -4.12 7.93 -10.64
N HIS A 51 -4.88 9.02 -10.84
CA HIS A 51 -4.42 10.36 -10.47
C HIS A 51 -4.11 10.48 -8.97
N TRP A 52 -5.05 10.06 -8.12
CA TRP A 52 -4.87 10.21 -6.67
C TRP A 52 -3.79 9.29 -6.11
N CYS A 53 -3.48 8.18 -6.81
CA CYS A 53 -2.36 7.34 -6.42
C CYS A 53 -1.04 8.10 -6.59
N HIS A 54 -0.91 8.85 -7.68
CA HIS A 54 0.28 9.66 -7.92
C HIS A 54 0.37 10.83 -6.94
N VAL A 55 -0.76 11.45 -6.60
CA VAL A 55 -0.79 12.52 -5.61
C VAL A 55 -0.32 11.99 -4.26
N MET A 56 -0.82 10.83 -3.83
CA MET A 56 -0.40 10.24 -2.57
C MET A 56 1.08 9.88 -2.56
N ALA A 57 1.59 9.33 -3.67
CA ALA A 57 3.01 9.00 -3.78
C ALA A 57 3.85 10.26 -3.61
N HIS A 58 3.49 11.33 -4.32
CA HIS A 58 4.25 12.58 -4.25
C HIS A 58 4.20 13.20 -2.86
N GLU A 59 3.06 13.17 -2.19
CA GLU A 59 2.90 13.83 -0.90
C GLU A 59 3.45 13.01 0.27
N SER A 60 3.40 11.69 0.17
CA SER A 60 3.70 10.81 1.31
C SER A 60 4.84 9.86 1.05
N PHE A 61 4.76 9.06 -0.02
CA PHE A 61 5.73 7.97 -0.23
C PHE A 61 7.11 8.45 -0.62
N GLU A 62 7.21 9.66 -1.17
CA GLU A 62 8.49 10.28 -1.52
C GLU A 62 9.06 11.11 -0.38
N ASN A 63 8.30 11.32 0.68
CA ASN A 63 8.73 12.10 1.83
C ASN A 63 9.54 11.22 2.78
N PRO A 64 10.84 11.55 3.01
CA PRO A 64 11.70 10.70 3.84
C PRO A 64 11.23 10.54 5.27
N ASP A 65 10.63 11.57 5.87
CA ASP A 65 10.18 11.50 7.26
C ASP A 65 8.98 10.58 7.41
N ILE A 66 8.02 10.68 6.48
CA ILE A 66 6.85 9.81 6.48
C ILE A 66 7.28 8.38 6.19
N ALA A 67 8.19 8.20 5.22
CA ALA A 67 8.70 6.88 4.87
C ALA A 67 9.39 6.21 6.05
N ARG A 68 10.15 6.98 6.83
CA ARG A 68 10.81 6.43 8.01
C ARG A 68 9.81 5.89 9.01
N LEU A 69 8.72 6.62 9.26
CA LEU A 69 7.67 6.17 10.16
C LEU A 69 6.99 4.91 9.62
N MET A 70 6.73 4.88 8.31
CA MET A 70 6.11 3.72 7.68
C MET A 70 7.02 2.48 7.79
N ASN A 71 8.31 2.66 7.54
CA ASN A 71 9.27 1.55 7.62
C ASN A 71 9.45 1.04 9.04
N GLU A 72 9.39 1.94 10.01
CA GLU A 72 9.59 1.60 11.40
C GLU A 72 8.42 0.82 11.99
N HIS A 73 7.19 1.18 11.60
CA HIS A 73 5.98 0.68 12.25
C HIS A 73 5.21 -0.36 11.44
N PHE A 74 5.49 -0.50 10.16
CA PHE A 74 4.74 -1.39 9.27
C PHE A 74 5.65 -2.15 8.33
N ILE A 75 5.14 -3.29 7.85
CA ILE A 75 5.67 -3.90 6.64
C ILE A 75 4.77 -3.37 5.52
N ASN A 76 5.34 -2.77 4.49
CA ASN A 76 4.60 -2.02 3.48
C ASN A 76 4.58 -2.79 2.16
N ILE A 77 3.37 -3.12 1.69
CA ILE A 77 3.15 -3.86 0.45
C ILE A 77 2.50 -2.93 -0.56
N LYS A 78 3.04 -2.92 -1.79
CA LYS A 78 2.46 -2.18 -2.90
C LYS A 78 1.87 -3.16 -3.90
N VAL A 79 0.62 -2.92 -4.30
CA VAL A 79 -0.11 -3.80 -5.21
C VAL A 79 -0.58 -3.01 -6.43
N ASP A 80 -0.36 -3.58 -7.63
CA ASP A 80 -0.92 -3.04 -8.87
C ASP A 80 -2.24 -3.78 -9.13
N ARG A 81 -3.36 -3.05 -9.12
CA ARG A 81 -4.67 -3.68 -9.33
C ARG A 81 -4.79 -4.32 -10.71
N GLN A 82 -4.03 -3.86 -11.68
CA GLN A 82 -4.07 -4.43 -13.03
C GLN A 82 -3.36 -5.77 -13.08
N GLU A 83 -2.37 -5.97 -12.21
CA GLU A 83 -1.64 -7.23 -12.10
C GLU A 83 -2.35 -8.21 -11.16
N ARG A 84 -2.94 -7.69 -10.09
CA ARG A 84 -3.61 -8.51 -9.08
C ARG A 84 -5.03 -7.99 -8.84
N PRO A 85 -5.93 -8.12 -9.85
CA PRO A 85 -7.32 -7.67 -9.66
C PRO A 85 -8.07 -8.45 -8.59
N ASP A 86 -7.63 -9.68 -8.29
CA ASP A 86 -8.21 -10.49 -7.22
C ASP A 86 -8.05 -9.83 -5.86
N LEU A 87 -6.84 -9.33 -5.58
CA LEU A 87 -6.56 -8.64 -4.32
C LEU A 87 -7.33 -7.33 -4.24
N ASP A 88 -7.35 -6.58 -5.34
CA ASP A 88 -8.09 -5.33 -5.39
C ASP A 88 -9.58 -5.56 -5.09
N ASP A 89 -10.18 -6.58 -5.71
CA ASP A 89 -11.60 -6.85 -5.52
C ASP A 89 -11.91 -7.22 -4.07
N ILE A 90 -11.09 -8.07 -3.46
CA ILE A 90 -11.28 -8.48 -2.07
C ILE A 90 -11.20 -7.28 -1.13
N TYR A 91 -10.16 -6.46 -1.27
CA TYR A 91 -9.95 -5.34 -0.35
C TYR A 91 -10.92 -4.18 -0.59
N GLN A 92 -11.39 -4.00 -1.85
CA GLN A 92 -12.47 -3.03 -2.11
C GLN A 92 -13.72 -3.41 -1.33
N LYS A 93 -14.06 -4.70 -1.33
CA LYS A 93 -15.23 -5.18 -0.56
C LYS A 93 -15.04 -5.00 0.93
N VAL A 94 -13.83 -5.27 1.43
CA VAL A 94 -13.53 -5.08 2.85
C VAL A 94 -13.74 -3.63 3.26
N VAL A 95 -13.23 -2.69 2.47
CA VAL A 95 -13.33 -1.27 2.77
C VAL A 95 -14.79 -0.81 2.71
N GLN A 96 -15.56 -1.33 1.76
CA GLN A 96 -16.98 -1.02 1.67
C GLN A 96 -17.73 -1.53 2.89
N MET A 97 -17.39 -2.70 3.40
CA MET A 97 -17.98 -3.25 4.62
C MET A 97 -17.64 -2.42 5.85
N MET A 98 -16.53 -1.68 5.81
CA MET A 98 -16.15 -0.77 6.88
C MET A 98 -16.80 0.61 6.76
N GLY A 99 -17.67 0.80 5.78
CA GLY A 99 -18.40 2.05 5.61
C GLY A 99 -17.74 3.05 4.68
N GLN A 100 -16.65 2.67 4.02
CA GLN A 100 -15.99 3.53 3.04
C GLN A 100 -16.60 3.29 1.65
N GLY A 101 -16.44 4.27 0.76
CA GLY A 101 -16.76 4.05 -0.64
C GLY A 101 -15.65 3.26 -1.32
N GLY A 102 -15.86 2.88 -2.58
CA GLY A 102 -14.79 2.24 -3.36
C GLY A 102 -13.92 3.28 -4.05
N GLY A 103 -12.74 2.86 -4.50
CA GLY A 103 -11.86 3.74 -5.27
C GLY A 103 -10.38 3.49 -4.97
N TRP A 104 -9.55 4.36 -5.53
CA TRP A 104 -8.10 4.28 -5.39
C TRP A 104 -7.52 5.67 -5.12
N PRO A 105 -6.35 5.76 -4.51
CA PRO A 105 -5.60 4.67 -3.93
C PRO A 105 -6.33 4.03 -2.76
N LEU A 106 -6.22 2.72 -2.64
CA LEU A 106 -6.84 1.97 -1.56
C LEU A 106 -5.77 1.61 -0.53
N THR A 107 -6.03 1.91 0.72
CA THR A 107 -5.13 1.57 1.83
C THR A 107 -5.86 0.60 2.76
N VAL A 108 -5.22 -0.52 3.06
CA VAL A 108 -5.75 -1.49 4.00
C VAL A 108 -4.64 -1.89 4.97
N PHE A 109 -4.96 -1.95 6.25
CA PHE A 109 -4.03 -2.46 7.26
C PHE A 109 -4.50 -3.85 7.68
N VAL A 110 -3.57 -4.80 7.64
CA VAL A 110 -3.89 -6.19 8.00
C VAL A 110 -2.92 -6.67 9.07
N THR A 111 -3.35 -7.67 9.83
CA THR A 111 -2.49 -8.31 10.83
C THR A 111 -1.41 -9.14 10.11
N PRO A 112 -0.33 -9.55 10.82
CA PRO A 112 0.65 -10.45 10.21
C PRO A 112 0.06 -11.78 9.74
N GLN A 113 -1.14 -12.14 10.22
CA GLN A 113 -1.85 -13.33 9.82
C GLN A 113 -2.77 -13.09 8.63
N GLY A 114 -2.84 -11.83 8.14
CA GLY A 114 -3.60 -11.50 6.94
C GLY A 114 -5.03 -11.01 7.19
N GLU A 115 -5.39 -10.71 8.43
CA GLU A 115 -6.74 -10.25 8.76
C GLU A 115 -6.83 -8.73 8.69
N PRO A 116 -7.68 -8.16 7.80
CA PRO A 116 -7.82 -6.71 7.71
C PRO A 116 -8.52 -6.14 8.94
N PHE A 117 -8.05 -5.00 9.43
CA PHE A 117 -8.66 -4.34 10.58
C PHE A 117 -8.92 -2.84 10.35
N PHE A 118 -8.42 -2.27 9.29
CA PHE A 118 -8.66 -0.88 8.94
C PHE A 118 -8.48 -0.68 7.45
N GLY A 119 -9.27 0.18 6.84
CA GLY A 119 -9.13 0.49 5.43
C GLY A 119 -9.66 1.87 5.10
N GLU A 120 -9.13 2.48 4.05
CA GLU A 120 -9.47 3.83 3.65
C GLU A 120 -9.18 4.02 2.16
N ILE A 121 -9.99 4.90 1.54
CA ILE A 121 -9.74 5.31 0.16
C ILE A 121 -9.00 6.64 0.22
N GLY A 122 -7.80 6.69 -0.36
CA GLY A 122 -6.98 7.89 -0.38
C GLY A 122 -7.43 8.81 -1.49
N ARG A 123 -7.71 10.06 -1.12
CA ARG A 123 -8.01 11.13 -2.08
C ARG A 123 -7.79 12.46 -1.35
N ALA A 124 -7.80 13.55 -2.10
CA ALA A 124 -7.54 14.86 -1.52
C ALA A 124 -8.39 15.14 -0.28
N SER A 125 -9.67 14.75 -0.33
CA SER A 125 -10.60 14.99 0.77
C SER A 125 -10.24 14.25 2.05
N CYS A 126 -9.46 13.18 1.96
CA CYS A 126 -9.04 12.43 3.15
C CYS A 126 -8.14 13.27 4.05
N ARG A 127 -7.37 14.17 3.46
CA ARG A 127 -6.47 15.04 4.22
C ARG A 127 -7.23 16.05 5.05
N GLU A 128 -8.41 16.41 4.61
CA GLU A 128 -9.26 17.40 5.31
C GLU A 128 -9.94 16.83 6.54
N ARG A 129 -9.94 15.51 6.68
CA ARG A 129 -10.54 14.85 7.84
C ARG A 129 -9.59 14.80 9.04
N VAL A 130 -8.36 15.09 8.79
CA VAL A 130 -7.32 15.08 9.84
C VAL A 130 -7.28 16.39 10.61
#